data_ddefb72b87aaf017881a96fe8bb189b7
#
_entry.id   ddefb72b87aaf017881a96fe8bb189b7
#
_cell.length_a   1.000
_cell.length_b   1.000
_cell.length_c   1.000
_cell.angle_alpha   90.00
_cell.angle_beta   90.00
_cell.angle_gamma   90.00
#
_symmetry.space_group_name_H-M   'P 1'
#
loop_
_entity.id
_entity.type
_entity.pdbx_description
1 polymer ?
#
loop_
_entity_poly.entity_id
_entity_poly.type
_entity_poly.pdbx_seq_one_letter_code
_entity_poly.pdbx_strand_id
1 'polypeptide(L)'
;MSIIKTIKRHLPVARLRRSSQPANGTYDCRALPDSLASVGLSSRAGGILMTFVPPEADFQRVSQAWQRFNSADLTVLTLSSNGALSSSRSQSTYCDGNGPEGSYLWLPDTLIARHETHIVDLHVADTQTASQRITAIQQELARLQVRMPLSADRTFAMIYCDGLSASEGFLMQAWYNSGRFPCLAIGGSAGGKITFDGTWIGTGGRVLQGKAVIVFCQMAPGKSFAPFKSQNFTPRDQSWLIAEADPVARTVTSVFNRQGQQQSFVAALCEHLNCNEAQLSERLKGLTFGVKVGE
;
A
#
# COMPACT_ATOMS: atom_id res chain seq x y z
N MET A 1 32.51 -11.70 -67.07
CA MET A 1 32.73 -11.94 -65.60
C MET A 1 32.19 -10.76 -64.85
N SER A 2 31.01 -10.91 -64.25
CA SER A 2 30.33 -9.87 -63.51
C SER A 2 30.43 -10.19 -62.06
N ILE A 3 31.00 -9.28 -61.24
CA ILE A 3 31.17 -9.41 -59.82
C ILE A 3 29.97 -8.70 -59.16
N ILE A 4 29.02 -9.47 -58.71
CA ILE A 4 27.89 -8.94 -57.83
C ILE A 4 28.42 -8.78 -56.44
N LYS A 5 28.64 -7.53 -56.02
CA LYS A 5 28.89 -7.18 -54.62
C LYS A 5 27.58 -7.15 -53.85
N THR A 6 27.36 -8.16 -53.01
CA THR A 6 26.25 -8.21 -52.04
C THR A 6 26.52 -7.22 -50.93
N ILE A 7 25.83 -6.09 -50.94
CA ILE A 7 25.82 -5.12 -49.82
C ILE A 7 24.84 -5.66 -48.76
N LYS A 8 25.37 -6.24 -47.67
CA LYS A 8 24.59 -6.49 -46.46
C LYS A 8 24.26 -5.15 -45.81
N ARG A 9 23.05 -4.66 -46.05
CA ARG A 9 22.49 -3.54 -45.28
C ARG A 9 22.26 -4.05 -43.87
N HIS A 10 23.08 -3.60 -42.92
CA HIS A 10 22.77 -3.64 -41.49
C HIS A 10 21.61 -2.69 -41.27
N LEU A 11 20.41 -3.21 -41.15
CA LEU A 11 19.28 -2.46 -40.58
C LEU A 11 19.63 -2.17 -39.13
N PRO A 12 19.57 -0.91 -38.67
CA PRO A 12 19.72 -0.60 -37.26
C PRO A 12 18.58 -1.31 -36.52
N VAL A 13 18.91 -2.20 -35.61
CA VAL A 13 17.95 -2.75 -34.64
C VAL A 13 17.41 -1.53 -33.90
N ALA A 14 16.17 -1.17 -34.22
CA ALA A 14 15.48 -0.12 -33.47
C ALA A 14 15.53 -0.54 -32.01
N ARG A 15 16.34 0.14 -31.20
CA ARG A 15 16.30 0.03 -29.77
C ARG A 15 14.89 0.50 -29.37
N LEU A 16 14.01 -0.46 -29.06
CA LEU A 16 12.73 -0.18 -28.43
C LEU A 16 13.06 0.71 -27.22
N ARG A 17 12.69 2.00 -27.31
CA ARG A 17 12.87 2.93 -26.19
C ARG A 17 12.08 2.37 -25.04
N ARG A 18 12.74 2.02 -23.93
CA ARG A 18 12.08 1.69 -22.69
C ARG A 18 11.16 2.86 -22.34
N SER A 19 9.91 2.60 -21.98
CA SER A 19 9.03 3.67 -21.51
C SER A 19 9.70 4.38 -20.34
N SER A 20 9.76 5.69 -20.39
CA SER A 20 10.34 6.52 -19.32
C SER A 20 9.27 7.03 -18.35
N GLN A 21 8.01 6.69 -18.58
CA GLN A 21 6.85 7.17 -17.83
C GLN A 21 6.22 6.02 -17.06
N PRO A 22 5.75 6.26 -15.82
CA PRO A 22 4.89 5.31 -15.13
C PRO A 22 3.66 4.97 -15.98
N ALA A 23 3.17 3.75 -15.84
CA ALA A 23 1.94 3.32 -16.49
C ALA A 23 1.00 2.70 -15.45
N ASN A 24 -0.28 2.92 -15.65
CA ASN A 24 -1.34 2.29 -14.87
C ASN A 24 -2.49 1.89 -15.78
N GLY A 25 -3.35 1.02 -15.28
CA GLY A 25 -4.52 0.54 -15.99
C GLY A 25 -5.30 -0.46 -15.17
N THR A 26 -6.29 -1.05 -15.80
CA THR A 26 -7.13 -2.09 -15.22
C THR A 26 -6.94 -3.42 -15.95
N TYR A 27 -7.36 -4.51 -15.30
CA TYR A 27 -7.36 -5.85 -15.88
C TYR A 27 -8.52 -6.67 -15.30
N ASP A 28 -9.00 -7.66 -16.05
CA ASP A 28 -10.03 -8.58 -15.57
C ASP A 28 -9.38 -9.75 -14.82
N CYS A 29 -9.72 -9.93 -13.55
CA CYS A 29 -9.23 -11.05 -12.73
C CYS A 29 -9.70 -12.43 -13.21
N ARG A 30 -10.70 -12.50 -14.10
CA ARG A 30 -11.16 -13.74 -14.73
C ARG A 30 -10.31 -14.11 -15.95
N ALA A 31 -9.80 -13.09 -16.65
CA ALA A 31 -8.97 -13.21 -17.86
C ALA A 31 -7.58 -12.59 -17.58
N LEU A 32 -6.77 -13.31 -16.79
CA LEU A 32 -5.47 -12.82 -16.32
C LEU A 32 -4.49 -12.66 -17.49
N PRO A 33 -3.61 -11.65 -17.45
CA PRO A 33 -2.66 -11.39 -18.51
C PRO A 33 -1.71 -12.57 -18.69
N ASP A 34 -1.51 -13.01 -19.94
CA ASP A 34 -0.56 -14.05 -20.33
C ASP A 34 0.85 -13.51 -20.56
N SER A 35 0.98 -12.22 -20.79
CA SER A 35 2.24 -11.51 -21.01
C SER A 35 2.16 -10.07 -20.50
N LEU A 36 3.30 -9.44 -20.25
CA LEU A 36 3.36 -8.01 -19.93
C LEU A 36 2.83 -7.14 -21.09
N ALA A 37 2.95 -7.63 -22.33
CA ALA A 37 2.46 -6.92 -23.51
C ALA A 37 0.93 -6.82 -23.53
N SER A 38 0.20 -7.78 -22.98
CA SER A 38 -1.27 -7.74 -22.90
C SER A 38 -1.80 -6.61 -22.02
N VAL A 39 -0.96 -6.08 -21.13
CA VAL A 39 -1.24 -4.88 -20.33
C VAL A 39 -0.45 -3.65 -20.80
N GLY A 40 0.06 -3.66 -22.02
CA GLY A 40 0.76 -2.54 -22.63
C GLY A 40 2.19 -2.29 -22.11
N LEU A 41 2.76 -3.24 -21.37
CA LEU A 41 4.13 -3.15 -20.87
C LEU A 41 5.10 -3.92 -21.78
N SER A 42 6.35 -3.45 -21.88
CA SER A 42 7.40 -4.17 -22.58
C SER A 42 7.68 -5.53 -21.91
N SER A 43 7.97 -6.55 -22.71
CA SER A 43 8.46 -7.85 -22.21
C SER A 43 9.79 -7.74 -21.43
N ARG A 44 10.50 -6.63 -21.57
CA ARG A 44 11.73 -6.28 -20.84
C ARG A 44 11.50 -5.14 -19.83
N ALA A 45 10.28 -4.98 -19.33
CA ALA A 45 9.98 -4.00 -18.31
C ALA A 45 10.81 -4.29 -17.05
N GLY A 46 11.49 -3.26 -16.54
CA GLY A 46 12.17 -3.29 -15.26
C GLY A 46 11.50 -2.33 -14.26
N GLY A 47 11.89 -2.39 -13.00
CA GLY A 47 11.34 -1.55 -11.95
C GLY A 47 10.34 -2.27 -11.05
N ILE A 48 9.24 -1.64 -10.72
CA ILE A 48 8.25 -2.17 -9.78
C ILE A 48 6.87 -2.18 -10.42
N LEU A 49 6.22 -3.33 -10.42
CA LEU A 49 4.84 -3.52 -10.87
C LEU A 49 3.97 -3.87 -9.65
N MET A 50 3.06 -2.98 -9.32
CA MET A 50 2.06 -3.21 -8.26
C MET A 50 0.73 -3.55 -8.90
N THR A 51 0.07 -4.59 -8.39
CA THR A 51 -1.26 -5.00 -8.84
C THR A 51 -2.21 -5.04 -7.66
N PHE A 52 -3.41 -4.51 -7.85
CA PHE A 52 -4.44 -4.40 -6.83
C PHE A 52 -5.60 -5.33 -7.20
N VAL A 53 -5.91 -6.24 -6.31
CA VAL A 53 -6.86 -7.32 -6.53
C VAL A 53 -8.14 -7.02 -5.75
N PRO A 54 -9.31 -6.99 -6.41
CA PRO A 54 -10.56 -6.73 -5.74
C PRO A 54 -10.95 -7.89 -4.81
N PRO A 55 -11.79 -7.64 -3.78
CA PRO A 55 -12.12 -8.61 -2.75
C PRO A 55 -12.83 -9.86 -3.26
N GLU A 56 -13.56 -9.75 -4.39
CA GLU A 56 -14.33 -10.84 -4.96
C GLU A 56 -13.48 -11.81 -5.79
N ALA A 57 -12.23 -11.45 -6.10
CA ALA A 57 -11.35 -12.30 -6.87
C ALA A 57 -10.58 -13.28 -5.97
N ASP A 58 -10.26 -14.45 -6.52
CA ASP A 58 -9.31 -15.39 -5.89
C ASP A 58 -7.90 -14.75 -5.89
N PHE A 59 -7.55 -14.19 -4.73
CA PHE A 59 -6.27 -13.49 -4.57
C PHE A 59 -5.08 -14.40 -4.87
N GLN A 60 -5.10 -15.64 -4.42
CA GLN A 60 -3.98 -16.57 -4.61
C GLN A 60 -3.75 -16.85 -6.08
N ARG A 61 -4.80 -17.15 -6.83
CA ARG A 61 -4.75 -17.39 -8.28
C ARG A 61 -4.25 -16.14 -9.01
N VAL A 62 -4.78 -14.96 -8.68
CA VAL A 62 -4.38 -13.69 -9.33
C VAL A 62 -2.93 -13.37 -8.99
N SER A 63 -2.53 -13.49 -7.74
CA SER A 63 -1.16 -13.25 -7.30
C SER A 63 -0.18 -14.17 -8.02
N GLN A 64 -0.46 -15.46 -8.10
CA GLN A 64 0.40 -16.41 -8.82
C GLN A 64 0.58 -16.04 -10.29
N ALA A 65 -0.49 -15.62 -10.95
CA ALA A 65 -0.43 -15.21 -12.36
C ALA A 65 0.43 -13.96 -12.57
N TRP A 66 0.37 -12.99 -11.70
CA TRP A 66 1.22 -11.80 -11.79
C TRP A 66 2.66 -12.06 -11.34
N GLN A 67 2.86 -12.85 -10.29
CA GLN A 67 4.19 -13.17 -9.74
C GLN A 67 5.09 -13.91 -10.75
N ARG A 68 4.54 -14.58 -11.77
CA ARG A 68 5.34 -15.20 -12.84
C ARG A 68 6.15 -14.20 -13.66
N PHE A 69 5.78 -12.90 -13.66
CA PHE A 69 6.54 -11.84 -14.31
C PHE A 69 7.67 -11.28 -13.43
N ASN A 70 7.74 -11.69 -12.16
CA ASN A 70 8.83 -11.29 -11.27
C ASN A 70 10.17 -11.80 -11.82
N SER A 71 11.16 -10.92 -11.88
CA SER A 71 12.50 -11.22 -12.41
C SER A 71 13.57 -10.45 -11.64
N ALA A 72 14.81 -10.56 -12.03
CA ALA A 72 15.90 -9.78 -11.45
C ALA A 72 15.72 -8.26 -11.67
N ASP A 73 15.08 -7.86 -12.77
CA ASP A 73 14.89 -6.46 -13.15
C ASP A 73 13.50 -5.92 -12.75
N LEU A 74 12.52 -6.78 -12.56
CA LEU A 74 11.12 -6.40 -12.25
C LEU A 74 10.64 -7.05 -10.97
N THR A 75 10.39 -6.24 -9.95
CA THR A 75 9.67 -6.69 -8.75
C THR A 75 8.17 -6.56 -8.96
N VAL A 76 7.45 -7.64 -8.69
CA VAL A 76 5.99 -7.67 -8.72
C VAL A 76 5.44 -7.75 -7.31
N LEU A 77 4.56 -6.80 -6.97
CA LEU A 77 3.77 -6.80 -5.74
C LEU A 77 2.30 -6.96 -6.09
N THR A 78 1.63 -7.84 -5.40
CA THR A 78 0.17 -8.01 -5.50
C THR A 78 -0.46 -7.68 -4.16
N LEU A 79 -1.44 -6.80 -4.15
CA LEU A 79 -2.09 -6.29 -2.95
C LEU A 79 -3.59 -6.54 -3.04
N SER A 80 -4.19 -7.13 -2.04
CA SER A 80 -5.64 -7.13 -1.95
C SER A 80 -6.14 -5.70 -1.67
N SER A 81 -7.25 -5.31 -2.26
CA SER A 81 -7.75 -3.93 -2.22
C SER A 81 -9.28 -3.92 -2.21
N ASN A 82 -9.86 -3.00 -1.46
CA ASN A 82 -11.32 -2.78 -1.44
C ASN A 82 -11.78 -1.74 -2.49
N GLY A 83 -10.98 -1.55 -3.51
CA GLY A 83 -11.24 -0.62 -4.61
C GLY A 83 -9.97 0.09 -5.05
N ALA A 84 -10.02 0.68 -6.24
CA ALA A 84 -8.89 1.39 -6.81
C ALA A 84 -9.34 2.53 -7.70
N LEU A 85 -8.53 3.57 -7.76
CA LEU A 85 -8.63 4.63 -8.75
C LEU A 85 -7.53 4.42 -9.79
N SER A 86 -7.92 4.31 -11.05
CA SER A 86 -7.00 4.24 -12.17
C SER A 86 -7.28 5.38 -13.14
N SER A 87 -6.24 6.02 -13.63
CA SER A 87 -6.38 7.13 -14.57
C SER A 87 -5.40 6.97 -15.71
N SER A 88 -5.92 6.91 -16.92
CA SER A 88 -5.16 7.03 -18.17
C SER A 88 -5.29 8.45 -18.72
N ARG A 89 -4.56 8.77 -19.79
CA ARG A 89 -4.65 10.08 -20.46
C ARG A 89 -6.05 10.41 -20.98
N SER A 90 -6.86 9.40 -21.24
CA SER A 90 -8.19 9.55 -21.85
C SER A 90 -9.34 9.20 -20.93
N GLN A 91 -9.12 8.52 -19.84
CA GLN A 91 -10.18 8.01 -18.97
C GLN A 91 -9.70 7.80 -17.55
N SER A 92 -10.51 8.18 -16.57
CA SER A 92 -10.39 7.80 -15.17
C SER A 92 -11.43 6.74 -14.86
N THR A 93 -11.00 5.68 -14.20
CA THR A 93 -11.84 4.55 -13.80
C THR A 93 -11.78 4.38 -12.29
N TYR A 94 -12.95 4.25 -11.69
CA TYR A 94 -13.10 3.84 -10.31
C TYR A 94 -13.55 2.38 -10.27
N CYS A 95 -12.73 1.52 -9.67
CA CYS A 95 -13.04 0.13 -9.39
C CYS A 95 -13.52 0.07 -7.95
N ASP A 96 -14.82 -0.14 -7.72
CA ASP A 96 -15.45 -0.09 -6.39
C ASP A 96 -15.24 -1.36 -5.55
N GLY A 97 -14.49 -2.32 -6.08
CA GLY A 97 -14.22 -3.60 -5.41
C GLY A 97 -15.31 -4.65 -5.55
N ASN A 98 -16.49 -4.32 -6.08
CA ASN A 98 -17.62 -5.26 -6.21
C ASN A 98 -17.59 -6.10 -7.48
N GLY A 99 -16.58 -5.92 -8.33
CA GLY A 99 -16.43 -6.61 -9.60
C GLY A 99 -15.10 -7.35 -9.72
N PRO A 100 -14.89 -8.02 -10.86
CA PRO A 100 -13.66 -8.75 -11.13
C PRO A 100 -12.52 -7.85 -11.61
N GLU A 101 -12.71 -6.52 -11.64
CA GLU A 101 -11.74 -5.59 -12.20
C GLU A 101 -10.67 -5.23 -11.18
N GLY A 102 -9.44 -5.66 -11.46
CA GLY A 102 -8.24 -5.23 -10.74
C GLY A 102 -7.54 -4.07 -11.44
N SER A 103 -6.61 -3.44 -10.75
CA SER A 103 -5.79 -2.38 -11.33
C SER A 103 -4.31 -2.65 -11.14
N TYR A 104 -3.48 -1.97 -11.92
CA TYR A 104 -2.03 -2.04 -11.77
C TYR A 104 -1.39 -0.67 -11.89
N LEU A 105 -0.21 -0.54 -11.26
CA LEU A 105 0.69 0.59 -11.40
C LEU A 105 2.11 0.07 -11.64
N TRP A 106 2.73 0.51 -12.73
CA TRP A 106 4.11 0.21 -13.04
C TRP A 106 4.99 1.45 -12.89
N LEU A 107 6.03 1.31 -12.08
CA LEU A 107 7.09 2.30 -11.90
C LEU A 107 8.36 1.80 -12.60
N PRO A 108 8.76 2.39 -13.74
CA PRO A 108 9.87 1.89 -14.55
C PRO A 108 11.24 2.09 -13.88
N ASP A 109 12.21 1.29 -14.29
CA ASP A 109 13.61 1.41 -13.89
C ASP A 109 14.24 2.77 -14.27
N THR A 110 13.69 3.44 -15.28
CA THR A 110 14.04 4.81 -15.64
C THR A 110 13.57 5.87 -14.64
N LEU A 111 12.68 5.50 -13.72
CA LEU A 111 12.23 6.32 -12.59
C LEU A 111 12.85 5.81 -11.28
N ILE A 112 12.80 4.51 -11.03
CA ILE A 112 13.33 3.83 -9.84
C ILE A 112 14.56 3.03 -10.28
N ALA A 113 15.75 3.59 -10.10
CA ALA A 113 16.99 2.97 -10.56
C ALA A 113 17.37 1.70 -9.78
N ARG A 114 17.01 1.65 -8.50
CA ARG A 114 17.27 0.51 -7.62
C ARG A 114 16.13 0.35 -6.64
N HIS A 115 15.80 -0.89 -6.33
CA HIS A 115 14.82 -1.20 -5.30
C HIS A 115 15.20 -2.50 -4.58
N GLU A 116 14.83 -2.61 -3.33
CA GLU A 116 15.02 -3.79 -2.50
C GLU A 116 13.75 -4.07 -1.70
N THR A 117 13.29 -5.31 -1.73
CA THR A 117 12.06 -5.74 -1.06
C THR A 117 12.39 -6.56 0.17
N HIS A 118 11.80 -6.19 1.29
CA HIS A 118 11.94 -6.87 2.57
C HIS A 118 10.57 -7.20 3.15
N ILE A 119 10.50 -8.34 3.86
CA ILE A 119 9.29 -8.78 4.56
C ILE A 119 9.56 -8.67 6.05
N VAL A 120 8.62 -8.07 6.77
CA VAL A 120 8.67 -7.85 8.21
C VAL A 120 7.51 -8.57 8.86
N ASP A 121 7.78 -9.33 9.90
CA ASP A 121 6.73 -9.91 10.74
C ASP A 121 6.08 -8.83 11.60
N LEU A 122 4.76 -8.80 11.60
CA LEU A 122 4.00 -7.84 12.41
C LEU A 122 3.65 -8.38 13.80
N HIS A 123 4.05 -9.62 14.08
CA HIS A 123 3.84 -10.29 15.37
C HIS A 123 2.40 -10.14 15.88
N VAL A 124 1.44 -10.51 15.02
CA VAL A 124 0.01 -10.46 15.35
C VAL A 124 -0.31 -11.56 16.35
N ALA A 125 -0.44 -11.20 17.63
CA ALA A 125 -0.85 -12.12 18.68
C ALA A 125 -1.79 -11.39 19.66
N ASP A 126 -2.89 -12.02 20.02
CA ASP A 126 -3.96 -11.43 20.85
C ASP A 126 -3.51 -11.12 22.30
N THR A 127 -2.40 -11.72 22.74
CA THR A 127 -1.90 -11.61 24.11
C THR A 127 -0.83 -10.54 24.31
N GLN A 128 -0.38 -9.87 23.25
CA GLN A 128 0.69 -8.88 23.33
C GLN A 128 0.16 -7.48 23.60
N THR A 129 0.83 -6.76 24.51
CA THR A 129 0.62 -5.32 24.67
C THR A 129 1.16 -4.55 23.47
N ALA A 130 0.68 -3.32 23.25
CA ALA A 130 1.17 -2.43 22.21
C ALA A 130 2.70 -2.25 22.27
N SER A 131 3.26 -2.07 23.47
CA SER A 131 4.70 -1.90 23.68
C SER A 131 5.50 -3.16 23.30
N GLN A 132 5.01 -4.34 23.68
CA GLN A 132 5.65 -5.60 23.31
C GLN A 132 5.66 -5.80 21.79
N ARG A 133 4.55 -5.49 21.11
CA ARG A 133 4.43 -5.57 19.67
C ARG A 133 5.36 -4.60 18.96
N ILE A 134 5.42 -3.34 19.39
CA ILE A 134 6.37 -2.35 18.87
C ILE A 134 7.80 -2.84 19.00
N THR A 135 8.16 -3.36 20.18
CA THR A 135 9.51 -3.89 20.43
C THR A 135 9.83 -5.08 19.52
N ALA A 136 8.92 -6.02 19.34
CA ALA A 136 9.10 -7.15 18.45
C ALA A 136 9.30 -6.71 16.99
N ILE A 137 8.46 -5.80 16.50
CA ILE A 137 8.60 -5.24 15.15
C ILE A 137 9.93 -4.47 15.00
N GLN A 138 10.34 -3.73 16.03
CA GLN A 138 11.63 -3.02 16.03
C GLN A 138 12.81 -3.97 15.91
N GLN A 139 12.75 -5.15 16.53
CA GLN A 139 13.75 -6.20 16.39
C GLN A 139 13.78 -6.77 14.97
N GLU A 140 12.63 -6.96 14.32
CA GLU A 140 12.55 -7.36 12.92
C GLU A 140 13.20 -6.30 12.00
N LEU A 141 12.86 -5.02 12.21
CA LEU A 141 13.47 -3.92 11.47
C LEU A 141 14.98 -3.84 11.67
N ALA A 142 15.48 -4.17 12.88
CA ALA A 142 16.91 -4.20 13.19
C ALA A 142 17.67 -5.27 12.39
N ARG A 143 17.02 -6.35 12.01
CA ARG A 143 17.62 -7.45 11.24
C ARG A 143 17.68 -7.19 9.74
N LEU A 144 16.94 -6.18 9.24
CA LEU A 144 16.93 -5.87 7.82
C LEU A 144 18.32 -5.42 7.35
N GLN A 145 18.78 -6.04 6.28
CA GLN A 145 20.05 -5.68 5.63
C GLN A 145 19.74 -5.01 4.29
N VAL A 146 19.59 -3.70 4.32
CA VAL A 146 19.41 -2.89 3.11
C VAL A 146 20.80 -2.63 2.51
N ARG A 147 21.02 -3.12 1.29
CA ARG A 147 22.32 -3.03 0.60
C ARG A 147 22.50 -1.74 -0.19
N MET A 148 21.37 -1.08 -0.51
CA MET A 148 21.42 0.20 -1.20
C MET A 148 21.64 1.35 -0.20
N PRO A 149 22.36 2.43 -0.58
CA PRO A 149 22.49 3.60 0.27
C PRO A 149 21.13 4.28 0.43
N LEU A 150 20.78 4.60 1.67
CA LEU A 150 19.56 5.33 1.99
C LEU A 150 19.88 6.80 2.25
N SER A 151 19.09 7.71 1.72
CA SER A 151 19.18 9.15 1.94
C SER A 151 17.81 9.80 1.81
N ALA A 152 17.59 10.89 2.53
CA ALA A 152 16.30 11.59 2.56
C ALA A 152 15.89 12.22 1.20
N ASP A 153 16.85 12.54 0.35
CA ASP A 153 16.66 13.23 -0.92
C ASP A 153 16.54 12.29 -2.12
N ARG A 154 17.10 11.07 -2.03
CA ARG A 154 17.21 10.15 -3.15
C ARG A 154 16.46 8.84 -2.96
N THR A 155 16.06 8.53 -1.73
CA THR A 155 15.40 7.26 -1.41
C THR A 155 14.10 7.48 -0.65
N PHE A 156 13.15 6.60 -0.89
CA PHE A 156 11.94 6.46 -0.09
C PHE A 156 11.59 4.99 0.08
N ALA A 157 10.78 4.68 1.06
CA ALA A 157 10.26 3.34 1.29
C ALA A 157 8.76 3.29 0.99
N MET A 158 8.33 2.31 0.23
CA MET A 158 6.91 1.94 0.13
C MET A 158 6.64 0.83 1.14
N ILE A 159 5.68 1.03 2.02
CA ILE A 159 5.33 0.09 3.08
C ILE A 159 3.88 -0.36 2.90
N TYR A 160 3.68 -1.66 2.76
CA TYR A 160 2.36 -2.26 2.66
C TYR A 160 2.17 -3.26 3.78
N CYS A 161 1.13 -3.04 4.60
CA CYS A 161 0.80 -3.90 5.73
C CYS A 161 -0.39 -4.80 5.39
N ASP A 162 -0.44 -5.97 5.99
CA ASP A 162 -1.70 -6.72 6.13
C ASP A 162 -2.70 -5.87 6.91
N GLY A 163 -3.82 -5.49 6.27
CA GLY A 163 -4.77 -4.55 6.84
C GLY A 163 -5.50 -5.09 8.07
N LEU A 164 -5.73 -6.39 8.16
CA LEU A 164 -6.35 -7.01 9.32
C LEU A 164 -5.37 -7.21 10.50
N SER A 165 -4.07 -7.01 10.26
CA SER A 165 -3.09 -7.05 11.35
C SER A 165 -3.25 -5.94 12.36
N ALA A 166 -3.93 -4.85 12.03
CA ALA A 166 -4.08 -3.65 12.85
C ALA A 166 -2.74 -3.08 13.36
N SER A 167 -1.65 -3.25 12.59
CA SER A 167 -0.27 -3.02 13.06
C SER A 167 0.43 -1.84 12.42
N GLU A 168 -0.25 -1.07 11.56
CA GLU A 168 0.36 0.05 10.83
C GLU A 168 0.98 1.08 11.79
N GLY A 169 0.22 1.45 12.85
CA GLY A 169 0.69 2.39 13.87
C GLY A 169 1.92 1.86 14.61
N PHE A 170 1.91 0.59 14.98
CA PHE A 170 3.03 -0.06 15.69
C PHE A 170 4.27 -0.17 14.80
N LEU A 171 4.08 -0.52 13.52
CA LEU A 171 5.18 -0.55 12.56
C LEU A 171 5.77 0.84 12.35
N MET A 172 4.96 1.87 12.17
CA MET A 172 5.45 3.23 11.97
C MET A 172 6.16 3.74 13.22
N GLN A 173 5.67 3.45 14.41
CA GLN A 173 6.36 3.81 15.65
C GLN A 173 7.70 3.08 15.79
N ALA A 174 7.75 1.77 15.49
CA ALA A 174 8.98 0.99 15.47
C ALA A 174 9.96 1.52 14.42
N TRP A 175 9.48 1.90 13.23
CA TRP A 175 10.26 2.51 12.16
C TRP A 175 10.98 3.79 12.62
N TYR A 176 10.22 4.74 13.15
CA TYR A 176 10.79 6.00 13.63
C TYR A 176 11.71 5.81 14.84
N ASN A 177 11.31 4.98 15.79
CA ASN A 177 12.13 4.68 16.98
C ASN A 177 13.46 4.00 16.61
N SER A 178 13.51 3.27 15.50
CA SER A 178 14.74 2.59 15.08
C SER A 178 15.85 3.56 14.66
N GLY A 179 15.51 4.75 14.15
CA GLY A 179 16.43 5.74 13.60
C GLY A 179 17.28 5.24 12.41
N ARG A 180 17.01 4.03 11.90
CA ARG A 180 17.86 3.36 10.90
C ARG A 180 17.63 3.78 9.47
N PHE A 181 16.46 4.29 9.16
CA PHE A 181 16.02 4.53 7.78
C PHE A 181 15.83 6.02 7.53
N PRO A 182 16.88 6.74 7.10
CA PRO A 182 16.83 8.18 6.86
C PRO A 182 16.12 8.50 5.52
N CYS A 183 14.95 7.92 5.31
CA CYS A 183 14.16 8.12 4.10
C CYS A 183 12.67 8.22 4.46
N LEU A 184 11.92 8.91 3.59
CA LEU A 184 10.48 8.99 3.73
C LEU A 184 9.84 7.60 3.56
N ALA A 185 8.85 7.29 4.39
CA ALA A 185 7.99 6.13 4.26
C ALA A 185 6.59 6.55 3.78
N ILE A 186 6.10 5.88 2.76
CA ILE A 186 4.74 6.03 2.22
C ILE A 186 4.13 4.64 2.03
N GLY A 187 2.82 4.55 1.99
CA GLY A 187 2.18 3.26 1.72
C GLY A 187 0.78 3.18 2.30
N GLY A 188 0.38 1.99 2.66
CA GLY A 188 -0.95 1.72 3.20
C GLY A 188 -1.13 0.26 3.57
N SER A 189 -2.36 -0.07 3.93
CA SER A 189 -2.73 -1.43 4.28
C SER A 189 -3.44 -2.10 3.11
N ALA A 190 -3.18 -3.39 2.93
CA ALA A 190 -3.94 -4.22 2.02
C ALA A 190 -5.41 -4.25 2.50
N GLY A 191 -6.32 -4.01 1.57
CA GLY A 191 -7.76 -4.00 1.83
C GLY A 191 -8.38 -5.38 1.60
N GLY A 192 -9.64 -5.53 1.99
CA GLY A 192 -10.39 -6.77 1.82
C GLY A 192 -11.90 -6.55 1.89
N LYS A 193 -12.66 -7.63 2.00
CA LYS A 193 -14.11 -7.57 2.21
C LYS A 193 -14.46 -6.90 3.54
N ILE A 194 -15.62 -6.26 3.58
CA ILE A 194 -16.19 -5.70 4.83
C ILE A 194 -16.45 -6.81 5.86
N THR A 195 -16.60 -8.05 5.41
CA THR A 195 -16.72 -9.26 6.26
C THR A 195 -15.44 -9.63 7.00
N PHE A 196 -14.31 -8.94 6.71
CA PHE A 196 -13.00 -9.18 7.33
C PHE A 196 -12.46 -10.60 7.14
N ASP A 197 -12.77 -11.24 6.02
CA ASP A 197 -12.35 -12.62 5.72
C ASP A 197 -10.84 -12.76 5.51
N GLY A 198 -10.14 -11.66 5.18
CA GLY A 198 -8.69 -11.64 5.02
C GLY A 198 -8.21 -10.48 4.15
N THR A 199 -6.94 -10.16 4.33
CA THR A 199 -6.16 -9.26 3.49
C THR A 199 -4.82 -9.90 3.18
N TRP A 200 -4.29 -9.67 1.97
CA TRP A 200 -3.13 -10.43 1.49
C TRP A 200 -2.17 -9.53 0.73
N ILE A 201 -0.89 -9.89 0.82
CA ILE A 201 0.19 -9.30 0.04
C ILE A 201 0.94 -10.42 -0.67
N GLY A 202 1.06 -10.33 -2.01
CA GLY A 202 1.83 -11.27 -2.83
C GLY A 202 3.18 -10.66 -3.22
N THR A 203 4.27 -11.35 -2.94
CA THR A 203 5.62 -10.96 -3.37
C THR A 203 6.57 -12.15 -3.37
N GLY A 204 7.52 -12.19 -4.32
CA GLY A 204 8.52 -13.24 -4.39
C GLY A 204 7.94 -14.66 -4.45
N GLY A 205 6.82 -14.85 -5.15
CA GLY A 205 6.11 -16.13 -5.28
C GLY A 205 5.34 -16.56 -4.03
N ARG A 206 5.22 -15.72 -3.01
CA ARG A 206 4.53 -16.01 -1.74
C ARG A 206 3.32 -15.12 -1.56
N VAL A 207 2.30 -15.65 -0.89
CA VAL A 207 1.15 -14.90 -0.37
C VAL A 207 1.32 -14.79 1.13
N LEU A 208 1.20 -13.58 1.66
CA LEU A 208 1.53 -13.20 3.03
C LEU A 208 0.31 -12.66 3.75
N GLN A 209 0.18 -13.02 5.02
CA GLN A 209 -0.72 -12.43 6.02
C GLN A 209 0.08 -12.19 7.31
N GLY A 210 -0.36 -11.28 8.16
CA GLY A 210 0.34 -10.91 9.40
C GLY A 210 1.72 -10.30 9.17
N LYS A 211 1.99 -9.82 7.96
CA LYS A 211 3.29 -9.29 7.54
C LYS A 211 3.16 -7.89 6.96
N ALA A 212 4.27 -7.16 6.94
CA ALA A 212 4.46 -6.00 6.10
C ALA A 212 5.50 -6.28 5.01
N VAL A 213 5.32 -5.65 3.86
CA VAL A 213 6.32 -5.62 2.79
C VAL A 213 6.84 -4.21 2.67
N ILE A 214 8.15 -4.06 2.77
CA ILE A 214 8.86 -2.79 2.62
C ILE A 214 9.67 -2.84 1.35
N VAL A 215 9.43 -1.90 0.44
CA VAL A 215 10.21 -1.73 -0.78
C VAL A 215 10.98 -0.42 -0.68
N PHE A 216 12.27 -0.51 -0.46
CA PHE A 216 13.16 0.64 -0.54
C PHE A 216 13.38 0.98 -2.01
N CYS A 217 13.23 2.25 -2.37
CA CYS A 217 13.29 2.75 -3.73
C CYS A 217 14.32 3.87 -3.82
N GLN A 218 15.23 3.76 -4.78
CA GLN A 218 16.18 4.84 -5.12
C GLN A 218 15.80 5.45 -6.47
N MET A 219 15.63 6.77 -6.46
CA MET A 219 15.32 7.50 -7.70
C MET A 219 16.45 7.42 -8.72
N ALA A 220 16.09 7.31 -9.98
CA ALA A 220 17.04 7.37 -11.09
C ALA A 220 17.73 8.75 -11.14
N PRO A 221 18.95 8.86 -11.72
CA PRO A 221 19.65 10.13 -11.88
C PRO A 221 18.76 11.18 -12.56
N GLY A 222 18.74 12.40 -12.03
CA GLY A 222 17.92 13.50 -12.54
C GLY A 222 16.42 13.37 -12.26
N LYS A 223 16.00 12.40 -11.45
CA LYS A 223 14.63 12.26 -10.95
C LYS A 223 14.57 12.61 -9.47
N SER A 224 13.44 13.15 -9.05
CA SER A 224 13.15 13.49 -7.65
C SER A 224 11.73 13.06 -7.31
N PHE A 225 11.41 13.03 -6.03
CA PHE A 225 10.07 12.80 -5.51
C PHE A 225 9.72 13.91 -4.51
N ALA A 226 8.43 14.12 -4.33
CA ALA A 226 7.90 14.95 -3.26
C ALA A 226 6.68 14.26 -2.65
N PRO A 227 6.54 14.27 -1.32
CA PRO A 227 5.33 13.73 -0.68
C PRO A 227 4.17 14.69 -0.94
N PHE A 228 3.02 14.12 -1.24
CA PHE A 228 1.76 14.85 -1.32
C PHE A 228 0.75 14.15 -0.42
N LYS A 229 0.07 14.93 0.42
CA LYS A 229 -1.01 14.47 1.27
C LYS A 229 -2.25 15.30 1.01
N SER A 230 -3.35 14.63 0.72
CA SER A 230 -4.67 15.26 0.64
C SER A 230 -5.64 14.59 1.60
N GLN A 231 -6.68 15.30 1.96
CA GLN A 231 -7.81 14.77 2.72
C GLN A 231 -9.09 15.44 2.25
N ASN A 232 -10.18 14.69 2.27
CA ASN A 232 -11.53 15.16 1.89
C ASN A 232 -12.44 15.30 3.12
N PHE A 233 -11.86 15.29 4.31
CA PHE A 233 -12.60 15.49 5.55
C PHE A 233 -12.45 16.92 6.02
N THR A 234 -13.56 17.52 6.41
CA THR A 234 -13.60 18.83 7.08
C THR A 234 -13.75 18.58 8.58
N PRO A 235 -12.82 19.08 9.42
CA PRO A 235 -12.97 18.97 10.88
C PRO A 235 -14.30 19.60 11.34
N ARG A 236 -14.93 18.95 12.29
CA ARG A 236 -16.06 19.53 13.04
C ARG A 236 -15.57 20.12 14.35
N ASP A 237 -16.33 21.02 14.94
CA ASP A 237 -15.95 21.71 16.18
C ASP A 237 -16.00 20.81 17.42
N GLN A 238 -16.58 19.59 17.29
CA GLN A 238 -16.67 18.67 18.41
C GLN A 238 -15.40 17.84 18.55
N SER A 239 -14.84 17.86 19.75
CA SER A 239 -13.75 16.97 20.17
C SER A 239 -14.02 16.45 21.58
N TRP A 240 -13.44 15.28 21.88
CA TRP A 240 -13.52 14.67 23.20
C TRP A 240 -12.12 14.32 23.67
N LEU A 241 -11.88 14.51 24.96
CA LEU A 241 -10.70 13.98 25.60
C LEU A 241 -10.94 12.50 25.90
N ILE A 242 -10.08 11.63 25.37
CA ILE A 242 -10.18 10.18 25.59
C ILE A 242 -9.81 9.89 27.05
N ALA A 243 -10.70 9.20 27.76
CA ALA A 243 -10.46 8.72 29.11
C ALA A 243 -9.89 7.30 29.10
N GLU A 244 -10.41 6.43 28.21
CA GLU A 244 -10.00 5.04 28.14
C GLU A 244 -10.09 4.52 26.70
N ALA A 245 -9.00 3.89 26.25
CA ALA A 245 -8.90 3.29 24.92
C ALA A 245 -7.96 2.09 24.94
N ASP A 246 -8.23 1.12 24.07
CA ASP A 246 -7.32 0.02 23.78
C ASP A 246 -6.73 0.21 22.37
N PRO A 247 -5.43 0.53 22.24
CA PRO A 247 -4.80 0.71 20.94
C PRO A 247 -4.60 -0.60 20.16
N VAL A 248 -4.58 -1.75 20.83
CA VAL A 248 -4.48 -3.07 20.19
C VAL A 248 -5.81 -3.47 19.59
N ALA A 249 -6.89 -3.36 20.39
CA ALA A 249 -8.24 -3.60 19.93
C ALA A 249 -8.80 -2.46 19.06
N ARG A 250 -8.10 -1.32 18.97
CA ARG A 250 -8.53 -0.09 18.27
C ARG A 250 -9.90 0.40 18.73
N THR A 251 -10.14 0.35 20.03
CA THR A 251 -11.41 0.78 20.63
C THR A 251 -11.22 1.97 21.54
N VAL A 252 -12.21 2.86 21.58
CA VAL A 252 -12.36 3.91 22.58
C VAL A 252 -13.61 3.57 23.38
N THR A 253 -13.45 3.31 24.66
CA THR A 253 -14.56 2.91 25.54
C THR A 253 -15.18 4.11 26.24
N SER A 254 -14.37 5.08 26.67
CA SER A 254 -14.86 6.23 27.38
C SER A 254 -14.11 7.52 27.09
N VAL A 255 -14.80 8.63 27.29
CA VAL A 255 -14.32 9.99 27.09
C VAL A 255 -14.74 10.87 28.26
N PHE A 256 -14.09 12.03 28.42
CA PHE A 256 -14.53 13.05 29.37
C PHE A 256 -15.55 13.99 28.71
N ASN A 257 -16.66 14.24 29.44
CA ASN A 257 -17.64 15.26 29.06
C ASN A 257 -17.10 16.68 29.41
N ARG A 258 -17.88 17.72 29.08
CA ARG A 258 -17.51 19.11 29.34
C ARG A 258 -17.37 19.45 30.84
N GLN A 259 -17.95 18.64 31.71
CA GLN A 259 -17.85 18.76 33.15
C GLN A 259 -16.67 17.97 33.75
N GLY A 260 -15.85 17.33 32.90
CA GLY A 260 -14.72 16.50 33.31
C GLY A 260 -15.14 15.14 33.90
N GLN A 261 -16.38 14.71 33.72
CA GLN A 261 -16.85 13.40 34.13
C GLN A 261 -16.64 12.38 33.02
N GLN A 262 -16.21 11.19 33.38
CA GLN A 262 -16.06 10.08 32.45
C GLN A 262 -17.42 9.52 32.04
N GLN A 263 -17.62 9.32 30.75
CA GLN A 263 -18.83 8.71 30.19
C GLN A 263 -18.49 7.76 29.04
N SER A 264 -19.40 6.86 28.68
CA SER A 264 -19.29 6.01 27.53
C SER A 264 -19.13 6.84 26.26
N PHE A 265 -18.20 6.46 25.38
CA PHE A 265 -18.04 7.15 24.10
C PHE A 265 -19.28 7.02 23.20
N VAL A 266 -19.96 5.88 23.25
CA VAL A 266 -21.22 5.67 22.53
C VAL A 266 -22.30 6.63 23.04
N ALA A 267 -22.43 6.81 24.35
CA ALA A 267 -23.37 7.78 24.94
C ALA A 267 -23.04 9.22 24.52
N ALA A 268 -21.76 9.60 24.56
CA ALA A 268 -21.31 10.93 24.10
C ALA A 268 -21.61 11.20 22.63
N LEU A 269 -21.47 10.17 21.77
CA LEU A 269 -21.84 10.26 20.35
C LEU A 269 -23.35 10.40 20.15
N CYS A 270 -24.14 9.61 20.87
CA CYS A 270 -25.60 9.68 20.80
C CYS A 270 -26.11 11.06 21.23
N GLU A 271 -25.56 11.61 22.30
CA GLU A 271 -25.85 12.97 22.76
C GLU A 271 -25.50 14.01 21.69
N HIS A 272 -24.29 13.97 21.15
CA HIS A 272 -23.82 14.92 20.13
C HIS A 272 -24.62 14.85 18.82
N LEU A 273 -24.98 13.64 18.38
CA LEU A 273 -25.71 13.41 17.15
C LEU A 273 -27.23 13.47 17.32
N ASN A 274 -27.71 13.70 18.53
CA ASN A 274 -29.11 13.72 18.91
C ASN A 274 -29.86 12.48 18.40
N CYS A 275 -29.38 11.30 18.81
CA CYS A 275 -29.92 10.01 18.43
C CYS A 275 -29.80 8.99 19.56
N ASN A 276 -30.48 7.84 19.42
CA ASN A 276 -30.24 6.68 20.28
C ASN A 276 -29.23 5.70 19.64
N GLU A 277 -28.79 4.69 20.41
CA GLU A 277 -27.80 3.71 19.96
C GLU A 277 -28.25 2.97 18.70
N ALA A 278 -29.52 2.65 18.56
CA ALA A 278 -30.04 1.94 17.36
C ALA A 278 -29.93 2.79 16.09
N GLN A 279 -29.93 4.12 16.21
CA GLN A 279 -29.82 5.07 15.12
C GLN A 279 -28.37 5.49 14.84
N LEU A 280 -27.44 5.18 15.73
CA LEU A 280 -26.08 5.70 15.72
C LEU A 280 -25.34 5.33 14.42
N SER A 281 -25.44 4.08 13.99
CA SER A 281 -24.80 3.60 12.74
C SER A 281 -25.24 4.41 11.52
N GLU A 282 -26.52 4.74 11.43
CA GLU A 282 -27.05 5.58 10.32
C GLU A 282 -26.56 7.03 10.42
N ARG A 283 -26.51 7.58 11.63
CA ARG A 283 -26.04 8.95 11.86
C ARG A 283 -24.55 9.13 11.63
N LEU A 284 -23.77 8.05 11.75
CA LEU A 284 -22.32 8.06 11.47
C LEU A 284 -21.99 7.94 9.96
N LYS A 285 -22.94 7.62 9.10
CA LYS A 285 -22.70 7.60 7.66
C LYS A 285 -22.17 8.95 7.16
N GLY A 286 -21.05 8.92 6.44
CA GLY A 286 -20.38 10.11 5.95
C GLY A 286 -19.56 10.88 7.01
N LEU A 287 -19.43 10.34 8.21
CA LEU A 287 -18.55 10.85 9.26
C LEU A 287 -17.34 9.92 9.44
N THR A 288 -16.26 10.49 9.95
CA THR A 288 -15.10 9.72 10.37
C THR A 288 -14.51 10.34 11.64
N PHE A 289 -13.74 9.55 12.37
CA PHE A 289 -13.01 10.02 13.54
C PHE A 289 -11.58 10.39 13.15
N GLY A 290 -11.05 11.42 13.78
CA GLY A 290 -9.66 11.82 13.67
C GLY A 290 -9.08 12.07 15.05
N VAL A 291 -7.78 11.92 15.18
CA VAL A 291 -7.05 12.31 16.40
C VAL A 291 -6.56 13.74 16.20
N LYS A 292 -6.93 14.63 17.13
CA LYS A 292 -6.38 15.97 17.21
C LYS A 292 -5.07 15.93 17.99
N VAL A 293 -3.98 16.34 17.39
CA VAL A 293 -2.66 16.41 18.01
C VAL A 293 -2.24 17.89 18.08
N GLY A 294 -1.93 18.33 19.28
CA GLY A 294 -1.63 19.75 19.54
C GLY A 294 -2.90 20.61 19.74
N GLU A 295 -2.70 21.90 20.02
CA GLU A 295 -3.80 22.87 20.16
C GLU A 295 -4.50 23.17 18.83
#